data_bed54d9703341dddb04cf4b9e2992d2e
#
_entry.id   bed54d9703341dddb04cf4b9e2992d2e
#
_cell.length_a   1.000
_cell.length_b   1.000
_cell.length_c   1.000
_cell.angle_alpha   90.00
_cell.angle_beta   90.00
_cell.angle_gamma   90.00
#
_symmetry.space_group_name_H-M   'P 1'
#
loop_
_entity.id
_entity.type
_entity.pdbx_description
1 polymer ?
#
loop_
_entity_poly.entity_id
_entity_poly.type
_entity_poly.pdbx_seq_one_letter_code
_entity_poly.pdbx_strand_id
1 'polypeptide(L)'
;MEITWYGNNTLKLSERNLAALVTNPPGGWKAEIAALSQPEPTLVSLPGIRQVLQRPGEYEIGGVFITALSADAPVPGEPARSLMFGFDFSGLSVIFPGPLEKPPAHAPLEKLGTPHILLLTLGNGLTPAKAAELVRQMEPKLVVPLYAELEDLKRFSKELGLEEPAAQPVLKTAISSLPEETRLAVLAQTS
;
A
#
# COMPACT_ATOMS: atom_id res chain seq x y z
N MET A 1 1.98 0.74 -15.11
CA MET A 1 1.23 0.17 -13.99
C MET A 1 -0.07 0.95 -13.78
N GLU A 2 -1.11 0.29 -13.27
CA GLU A 2 -2.39 0.92 -12.89
C GLU A 2 -2.70 0.61 -11.43
N ILE A 3 -3.21 1.61 -10.70
CA ILE A 3 -3.67 1.48 -9.31
C ILE A 3 -5.14 1.90 -9.25
N THR A 4 -5.98 1.03 -8.71
CA THR A 4 -7.40 1.28 -8.48
C THR A 4 -7.72 1.07 -7.01
N TRP A 5 -8.51 1.98 -6.43
CA TRP A 5 -8.93 1.89 -5.04
C TRP A 5 -10.40 1.51 -4.92
N TYR A 6 -10.67 0.49 -4.13
CA TYR A 6 -12.03 -0.06 -3.90
C TYR A 6 -12.59 0.26 -2.52
N GLY A 7 -12.04 1.26 -1.88
CA GLY A 7 -12.44 1.66 -0.54
C GLY A 7 -11.69 0.96 0.57
N ASN A 8 -11.79 1.50 1.77
CA ASN A 8 -11.01 1.07 2.93
C ASN A 8 -9.53 0.90 2.55
N ASN A 9 -8.96 -0.26 2.81
CA ASN A 9 -7.58 -0.59 2.46
C ASN A 9 -7.48 -1.50 1.21
N THR A 10 -8.55 -1.63 0.41
CA THR A 10 -8.55 -2.55 -0.73
C THR A 10 -8.09 -1.83 -2.00
N LEU A 11 -6.97 -2.26 -2.52
CA LEU A 11 -6.35 -1.74 -3.74
C LEU A 11 -6.09 -2.87 -4.73
N LYS A 12 -6.16 -2.54 -6.00
CA LYS A 12 -5.67 -3.40 -7.08
C LYS A 12 -4.49 -2.71 -7.76
N LEU A 13 -3.35 -3.39 -7.76
CA LEU A 13 -2.16 -3.02 -8.51
C LEU A 13 -2.10 -3.92 -9.74
N SER A 14 -2.04 -3.35 -10.92
CA SER A 14 -2.02 -4.12 -12.16
C SER A 14 -0.90 -3.65 -13.07
N GLU A 15 -0.11 -4.60 -13.55
CA GLU A 15 0.87 -4.36 -14.60
C GLU A 15 0.91 -5.55 -15.56
N ARG A 16 0.75 -5.29 -16.86
CA ARG A 16 0.69 -6.32 -17.90
C ARG A 16 -0.36 -7.39 -17.56
N ASN A 17 0.08 -8.63 -17.31
CA ASN A 17 -0.79 -9.78 -17.04
C ASN A 17 -0.88 -10.12 -15.54
N LEU A 18 -0.30 -9.30 -14.66
CA LEU A 18 -0.32 -9.53 -13.22
C LEU A 18 -1.22 -8.51 -12.53
N ALA A 19 -2.11 -9.01 -11.70
CA ALA A 19 -2.91 -8.21 -10.78
C ALA A 19 -2.65 -8.66 -9.34
N ALA A 20 -2.26 -7.73 -8.50
CA ALA A 20 -2.13 -7.92 -7.06
C ALA A 20 -3.21 -7.13 -6.35
N LEU A 21 -3.99 -7.81 -5.51
CA LEU A 21 -4.89 -7.18 -4.55
C LEU A 21 -4.17 -7.01 -3.24
N VAL A 22 -4.28 -5.82 -2.68
CA VAL A 22 -3.70 -5.48 -1.38
C VAL A 22 -4.84 -5.36 -0.39
N THR A 23 -4.74 -6.07 0.72
CA THR A 23 -5.73 -6.33 1.77
C THR A 23 -6.92 -7.24 1.40
N ASN A 24 -7.82 -7.50 2.37
CA ASN A 24 -8.87 -8.52 2.24
C ASN A 24 -9.81 -8.21 1.08
N PRO A 25 -9.62 -8.87 -0.08
CA PRO A 25 -10.50 -8.63 -1.21
C PRO A 25 -11.89 -9.17 -0.91
N PRO A 26 -12.94 -8.46 -1.30
CA PRO A 26 -14.29 -9.02 -1.28
C PRO A 26 -14.36 -10.24 -2.19
N GLY A 27 -15.24 -11.17 -1.86
CA GLY A 27 -15.39 -12.42 -2.63
C GLY A 27 -15.70 -12.18 -4.11
N GLY A 28 -15.23 -13.09 -4.99
CA GLY A 28 -15.49 -13.05 -6.42
C GLY A 28 -14.45 -12.33 -7.28
N TRP A 29 -13.40 -11.81 -6.67
CA TRP A 29 -12.32 -11.13 -7.39
C TRP A 29 -11.33 -12.13 -7.98
N LYS A 30 -10.76 -11.77 -9.14
CA LYS A 30 -9.71 -12.55 -9.79
C LYS A 30 -8.42 -11.76 -9.78
N ALA A 31 -7.36 -12.35 -9.22
CA ALA A 31 -6.01 -11.81 -9.25
C ALA A 31 -4.99 -12.95 -9.07
N GLU A 32 -3.77 -12.71 -9.47
CA GLU A 32 -2.69 -13.66 -9.21
C GLU A 32 -2.33 -13.67 -7.74
N ILE A 33 -2.41 -12.51 -7.07
CA ILE A 33 -1.93 -12.32 -5.71
C ILE A 33 -2.99 -11.62 -4.86
N ALA A 34 -3.16 -12.07 -3.61
CA ALA A 34 -3.75 -11.29 -2.53
C ALA A 34 -2.70 -11.10 -1.43
N ALA A 35 -2.29 -9.86 -1.19
CA ALA A 35 -1.36 -9.47 -0.14
C ALA A 35 -2.15 -8.95 1.06
N LEU A 36 -2.29 -9.77 2.11
CA LEU A 36 -3.11 -9.46 3.27
C LEU A 36 -2.30 -8.67 4.30
N SER A 37 -2.53 -7.37 4.39
CA SER A 37 -1.87 -6.54 5.41
C SER A 37 -2.33 -6.83 6.83
N GLN A 38 -3.52 -7.40 6.97
CA GLN A 38 -4.01 -7.98 8.22
C GLN A 38 -4.18 -9.49 8.00
N PRO A 39 -3.17 -10.30 8.39
CA PRO A 39 -3.20 -11.74 8.17
C PRO A 39 -4.37 -12.40 8.87
N GLU A 40 -4.97 -13.36 8.18
CA GLU A 40 -6.01 -14.23 8.72
C GLU A 40 -5.49 -15.68 8.65
N PRO A 41 -4.86 -16.19 9.72
CA PRO A 41 -4.15 -17.47 9.68
C PRO A 41 -5.00 -18.67 9.27
N THR A 42 -6.31 -18.61 9.48
CA THR A 42 -7.28 -19.65 9.07
C THR A 42 -7.61 -19.61 7.59
N LEU A 43 -7.30 -18.48 6.91
CA LEU A 43 -7.55 -18.31 5.49
C LEU A 43 -6.43 -18.98 4.68
N VAL A 44 -6.73 -20.13 4.09
CA VAL A 44 -5.77 -20.89 3.29
C VAL A 44 -5.83 -20.50 1.81
N SER A 45 -7.00 -20.14 1.33
CA SER A 45 -7.23 -19.77 -0.07
C SER A 45 -8.39 -18.80 -0.22
N LEU A 46 -8.36 -18.04 -1.30
CA LEU A 46 -9.46 -17.16 -1.71
C LEU A 46 -9.91 -17.57 -3.12
N PRO A 47 -11.22 -17.80 -3.37
CA PRO A 47 -11.73 -18.11 -4.69
C PRO A 47 -11.33 -17.02 -5.70
N GLY A 48 -10.75 -17.44 -6.84
CA GLY A 48 -10.29 -16.50 -7.88
C GLY A 48 -8.90 -15.88 -7.65
N ILE A 49 -8.28 -16.17 -6.53
CA ILE A 49 -6.91 -15.73 -6.18
C ILE A 49 -5.98 -16.93 -6.31
N ARG A 50 -4.86 -16.75 -7.00
CA ARG A 50 -3.88 -17.83 -7.21
C ARG A 50 -2.97 -18.01 -6.00
N GLN A 51 -2.53 -16.92 -5.37
CA GLN A 51 -1.65 -16.97 -4.20
C GLN A 51 -2.08 -15.95 -3.15
N VAL A 52 -2.09 -16.38 -1.88
CA VAL A 52 -2.38 -15.51 -0.73
C VAL A 52 -1.10 -15.31 0.07
N LEU A 53 -0.65 -14.06 0.20
CA LEU A 53 0.51 -13.67 0.97
C LEU A 53 0.06 -13.10 2.31
N GLN A 54 0.36 -13.81 3.38
CA GLN A 54 -0.02 -13.42 4.74
C GLN A 54 1.05 -13.77 5.79
N ARG A 55 2.28 -13.93 5.34
CA ARG A 55 3.44 -14.17 6.20
C ARG A 55 4.59 -13.27 5.77
N PRO A 56 5.47 -12.87 6.71
CA PRO A 56 6.71 -12.22 6.34
C PRO A 56 7.55 -13.11 5.42
N GLY A 57 8.21 -12.50 4.44
CA GLY A 57 9.05 -13.22 3.50
C GLY A 57 9.31 -12.40 2.23
N GLU A 58 10.11 -12.97 1.36
CA GLU A 58 10.38 -12.46 0.03
C GLU A 58 9.80 -13.43 -1.00
N TYR A 59 9.11 -12.88 -1.97
CA TYR A 59 8.37 -13.64 -2.98
C TYR A 59 8.70 -13.09 -4.36
N GLU A 60 8.68 -13.98 -5.35
CA GLU A 60 8.70 -13.61 -6.76
C GLU A 60 7.54 -14.30 -7.47
N ILE A 61 6.60 -13.51 -7.99
CA ILE A 61 5.39 -14.01 -8.62
C ILE A 61 5.14 -13.23 -9.90
N GLY A 62 5.17 -13.93 -11.04
CA GLY A 62 4.91 -13.31 -12.34
C GLY A 62 5.89 -12.21 -12.72
N GLY A 63 7.12 -12.25 -12.20
CA GLY A 63 8.14 -11.24 -12.42
C GLY A 63 8.01 -10.00 -11.53
N VAL A 64 7.15 -10.05 -10.52
CA VAL A 64 7.08 -9.02 -9.47
C VAL A 64 7.76 -9.54 -8.22
N PHE A 65 8.72 -8.77 -7.71
CA PHE A 65 9.35 -9.04 -6.42
C PHE A 65 8.53 -8.40 -5.32
N ILE A 66 8.25 -9.18 -4.27
CA ILE A 66 7.40 -8.74 -3.17
C ILE A 66 8.12 -9.02 -1.85
N THR A 67 8.30 -7.98 -1.06
CA THR A 67 8.80 -8.09 0.31
C THR A 67 7.65 -7.87 1.28
N ALA A 68 7.40 -8.85 2.14
CA ALA A 68 6.42 -8.75 3.23
C ALA A 68 7.15 -8.73 4.57
N LEU A 69 6.94 -7.69 5.37
CA LEU A 69 7.55 -7.52 6.68
C LEU A 69 6.47 -7.35 7.75
N SER A 70 6.74 -7.85 8.95
CA SER A 70 5.88 -7.53 10.10
C SER A 70 5.98 -6.03 10.42
N ALA A 71 4.84 -5.37 10.57
CA ALA A 71 4.80 -3.98 11.00
C ALA A 71 5.09 -3.83 12.51
N ASP A 72 4.83 -4.87 13.27
CA ASP A 72 5.07 -4.95 14.70
C ASP A 72 6.31 -5.77 15.02
N ALA A 73 6.85 -5.58 16.23
CA ALA A 73 7.91 -6.44 16.72
C ALA A 73 7.43 -7.91 16.78
N PRO A 74 8.21 -8.86 16.25
CA PRO A 74 7.80 -10.26 16.23
C PRO A 74 7.68 -10.81 17.65
N VAL A 75 6.57 -11.47 17.95
CA VAL A 75 6.36 -12.21 19.19
C VAL A 75 6.63 -13.68 18.89
N PRO A 76 7.59 -14.33 19.59
CA PRO A 76 7.89 -15.74 19.35
C PRO A 76 6.65 -16.61 19.48
N GLY A 77 6.38 -17.42 18.44
CA GLY A 77 5.24 -18.34 18.40
C GLY A 77 3.91 -17.73 17.98
N GLU A 78 3.82 -16.41 17.81
CA GLU A 78 2.62 -15.75 17.32
C GLU A 78 2.76 -15.36 15.82
N PRO A 79 1.67 -15.43 15.03
CA PRO A 79 1.66 -14.89 13.68
C PRO A 79 1.79 -13.35 13.72
N ALA A 80 2.31 -12.77 12.65
CA ALA A 80 2.31 -11.32 12.50
C ALA A 80 0.86 -10.78 12.52
N ARG A 81 0.63 -9.71 13.29
CA ARG A 81 -0.70 -9.07 13.39
C ARG A 81 -0.98 -8.18 12.20
N SER A 82 0.05 -7.54 11.69
CA SER A 82 -0.02 -6.71 10.49
C SER A 82 1.24 -6.86 9.65
N LEU A 83 1.08 -6.74 8.33
CA LEU A 83 2.15 -6.83 7.36
C LEU A 83 2.23 -5.54 6.54
N MET A 84 3.45 -5.13 6.31
CA MET A 84 3.82 -4.12 5.32
C MET A 84 4.30 -4.83 4.06
N PHE A 85 3.94 -4.30 2.91
CA PHE A 85 4.33 -4.85 1.62
C PHE A 85 5.11 -3.84 0.79
N GLY A 86 6.22 -4.29 0.23
CA GLY A 86 6.91 -3.64 -0.87
C GLY A 86 6.77 -4.48 -2.13
N PHE A 87 6.38 -3.85 -3.23
CA PHE A 87 6.27 -4.47 -4.55
C PHE A 87 7.25 -3.79 -5.49
N ASP A 88 8.00 -4.57 -6.24
CA ASP A 88 8.82 -4.09 -7.35
C ASP A 88 8.25 -4.59 -8.67
N PHE A 89 7.67 -3.67 -9.44
CA PHE A 89 7.16 -3.91 -10.77
C PHE A 89 8.18 -3.44 -11.82
N SER A 90 9.18 -4.29 -12.11
CA SER A 90 10.23 -3.97 -13.10
C SER A 90 10.96 -2.65 -12.80
N GLY A 91 11.31 -2.43 -11.54
CA GLY A 91 12.00 -1.24 -11.05
C GLY A 91 11.08 -0.13 -10.53
N LEU A 92 9.75 -0.24 -10.71
CA LEU A 92 8.80 0.68 -10.09
C LEU A 92 8.41 0.14 -8.71
N SER A 93 8.96 0.73 -7.65
CA SER A 93 8.70 0.32 -6.27
C SER A 93 7.44 0.96 -5.72
N VAL A 94 6.57 0.13 -5.14
CA VAL A 94 5.32 0.53 -4.48
C VAL A 94 5.35 -0.03 -3.06
N ILE A 95 5.17 0.82 -2.06
CA ILE A 95 5.10 0.38 -0.67
C ILE A 95 3.69 0.64 -0.13
N PHE A 96 3.15 -0.37 0.54
CA PHE A 96 1.94 -0.30 1.34
C PHE A 96 2.27 -0.73 2.78
N PRO A 97 2.36 0.21 3.73
CA PRO A 97 2.66 -0.10 5.12
C PRO A 97 1.51 -0.79 5.87
N GLY A 98 0.34 -0.93 5.23
CA GLY A 98 -0.87 -1.42 5.86
C GLY A 98 -1.62 -0.32 6.63
N PRO A 99 -2.74 -0.67 7.27
CA PRO A 99 -3.43 0.22 8.20
C PRO A 99 -2.60 0.33 9.49
N LEU A 100 -2.00 1.50 9.70
CA LEU A 100 -1.13 1.77 10.84
C LEU A 100 -1.88 2.48 11.96
N GLU A 101 -1.76 2.02 13.19
CA GLU A 101 -2.19 2.75 14.39
C GLU A 101 -1.13 3.75 14.86
N LYS A 102 0.12 3.50 14.53
CA LYS A 102 1.30 4.33 14.82
C LYS A 102 2.32 4.17 13.70
N PRO A 103 3.23 5.13 13.51
CA PRO A 103 4.35 4.97 12.59
C PRO A 103 5.10 3.67 12.88
N PRO A 104 5.47 2.89 11.85
CA PRO A 104 6.23 1.67 12.04
C PRO A 104 7.65 1.99 12.55
N ALA A 105 8.31 0.97 13.12
CA ALA A 105 9.69 1.10 13.53
C ALA A 105 10.59 1.42 12.32
N HIS A 106 11.73 2.07 12.56
CA HIS A 106 12.65 2.51 11.49
C HIS A 106 13.21 1.34 10.68
N ALA A 107 13.63 0.26 11.36
CA ALA A 107 14.29 -0.88 10.72
C ALA A 107 13.44 -1.61 9.65
N PRO A 108 12.13 -1.87 9.83
CA PRO A 108 11.30 -2.40 8.76
C PRO A 108 11.17 -1.45 7.56
N LEU A 109 11.09 -0.12 7.79
CA LEU A 109 11.02 0.85 6.70
C LEU A 109 12.32 0.88 5.89
N GLU A 110 13.47 0.83 6.54
CA GLU A 110 14.78 0.76 5.86
C GLU A 110 14.89 -0.47 4.95
N LYS A 111 14.36 -1.62 5.40
CA LYS A 111 14.35 -2.85 4.58
C LYS A 111 13.46 -2.74 3.35
N LEU A 112 12.36 -2.00 3.41
CA LEU A 112 11.51 -1.75 2.25
C LEU A 112 12.14 -0.75 1.28
N GLY A 113 13.06 0.10 1.76
CA GLY A 113 13.73 1.11 0.96
C GLY A 113 12.87 2.34 0.64
N THR A 114 13.35 3.17 -0.27
CA THR A 114 12.64 4.38 -0.73
C THR A 114 11.65 4.01 -1.83
N PRO A 115 10.33 4.23 -1.64
CA PRO A 115 9.34 3.92 -2.66
C PRO A 115 9.27 4.98 -3.75
N HIS A 116 8.95 4.55 -4.96
CA HIS A 116 8.44 5.47 -5.96
C HIS A 116 7.00 5.88 -5.62
N ILE A 117 6.19 4.94 -5.13
CA ILE A 117 4.80 5.16 -4.77
C ILE A 117 4.56 4.66 -3.35
N LEU A 118 4.03 5.52 -2.50
CA LEU A 118 3.59 5.17 -1.16
C LEU A 118 2.06 5.17 -1.11
N LEU A 119 1.48 4.01 -0.81
CA LEU A 119 0.05 3.83 -0.55
C LEU A 119 -0.16 3.98 0.94
N LEU A 120 -0.88 5.01 1.39
CA LEU A 120 -0.92 5.35 2.81
C LEU A 120 -2.35 5.50 3.32
N THR A 121 -2.74 4.65 4.25
CA THR A 121 -4.04 4.74 4.91
C THR A 121 -4.04 5.88 5.93
N LEU A 122 -5.01 6.77 5.80
CA LEU A 122 -5.27 7.86 6.73
C LEU A 122 -6.40 7.50 7.69
N GLY A 123 -6.33 8.02 8.90
CA GLY A 123 -7.25 7.66 9.98
C GLY A 123 -6.81 6.37 10.70
N ASN A 124 -7.74 5.72 11.39
CA ASN A 124 -7.51 4.46 12.13
C ASN A 124 -6.30 4.47 13.11
N GLY A 125 -6.02 5.63 13.71
CA GLY A 125 -4.90 5.80 14.65
C GLY A 125 -3.70 6.56 14.10
N LEU A 126 -3.43 6.51 12.80
CA LEU A 126 -2.40 7.34 12.18
C LEU A 126 -2.96 8.74 11.89
N THR A 127 -2.58 9.71 12.71
CA THR A 127 -3.00 11.11 12.51
C THR A 127 -2.40 11.70 11.24
N PRO A 128 -3.05 12.71 10.61
CA PRO A 128 -2.52 13.38 9.41
C PRO A 128 -1.08 13.88 9.59
N ALA A 129 -0.73 14.43 10.75
CA ALA A 129 0.62 14.89 11.04
C ALA A 129 1.66 13.74 11.05
N LYS A 130 1.34 12.61 11.69
CA LYS A 130 2.21 11.42 11.69
C LYS A 130 2.31 10.78 10.32
N ALA A 131 1.22 10.79 9.55
CA ALA A 131 1.24 10.34 8.16
C ALA A 131 2.17 11.22 7.30
N ALA A 132 2.11 12.54 7.47
CA ALA A 132 3.01 13.47 6.79
C ALA A 132 4.48 13.28 7.19
N GLU A 133 4.73 12.96 8.45
CA GLU A 133 6.07 12.64 8.96
C GLU A 133 6.65 11.38 8.29
N LEU A 134 5.82 10.33 8.14
CA LEU A 134 6.19 9.12 7.43
C LEU A 134 6.51 9.40 5.95
N VAL A 135 5.73 10.25 5.27
CA VAL A 135 6.01 10.67 3.88
C VAL A 135 7.36 11.37 3.78
N ARG A 136 7.67 12.30 4.71
CA ARG A 136 8.97 13.00 4.73
C ARG A 136 10.14 12.05 4.99
N GLN A 137 9.93 11.01 5.80
CA GLN A 137 10.94 9.99 6.08
C GLN A 137 11.21 9.07 4.89
N MET A 138 10.16 8.71 4.13
CA MET A 138 10.26 7.76 3.02
C MET A 138 10.56 8.42 1.68
N GLU A 139 10.35 9.73 1.55
CA GLU A 139 10.62 10.53 0.35
C GLU A 139 10.07 9.93 -0.96
N PRO A 140 8.78 9.50 -1.01
CA PRO A 140 8.19 8.93 -2.21
C PRO A 140 8.05 9.98 -3.32
N LYS A 141 7.97 9.53 -4.57
CA LYS A 141 7.62 10.40 -5.70
C LYS A 141 6.11 10.66 -5.78
N LEU A 142 5.31 9.64 -5.51
CA LEU A 142 3.86 9.75 -5.44
C LEU A 142 3.36 9.20 -4.11
N VAL A 143 2.43 9.92 -3.49
CA VAL A 143 1.66 9.45 -2.33
C VAL A 143 0.23 9.26 -2.75
N VAL A 144 -0.30 8.06 -2.53
CA VAL A 144 -1.71 7.72 -2.76
C VAL A 144 -2.38 7.58 -1.40
N PRO A 145 -3.08 8.61 -0.91
CA PRO A 145 -3.79 8.54 0.35
C PRO A 145 -5.07 7.72 0.21
N LEU A 146 -5.30 6.80 1.15
CA LEU A 146 -6.52 6.02 1.33
C LEU A 146 -7.23 6.59 2.55
N TYR A 147 -8.41 7.15 2.37
CA TYR A 147 -9.10 7.93 3.40
C TYR A 147 -10.57 7.51 3.50
N ALA A 148 -11.08 7.51 4.73
CA ALA A 148 -12.51 7.32 4.96
C ALA A 148 -13.26 8.65 4.86
N GLU A 149 -12.65 9.73 5.38
CA GLU A 149 -13.23 11.06 5.43
C GLU A 149 -12.40 12.07 4.63
N LEU A 150 -13.07 12.90 3.84
CA LEU A 150 -12.40 13.97 3.07
C LEU A 150 -11.63 14.94 3.96
N GLU A 151 -12.06 15.10 5.19
CA GLU A 151 -11.40 15.99 6.15
C GLU A 151 -10.00 15.48 6.52
N ASP A 152 -9.80 14.16 6.61
CA ASP A 152 -8.48 13.58 6.86
C ASP A 152 -7.54 13.83 5.68
N LEU A 153 -8.04 13.72 4.45
CA LEU A 153 -7.28 14.05 3.25
C LEU A 153 -6.84 15.51 3.25
N LYS A 154 -7.77 16.45 3.51
CA LYS A 154 -7.48 17.89 3.56
C LYS A 154 -6.44 18.24 4.61
N ARG A 155 -6.56 17.67 5.82
CA ARG A 155 -5.58 17.88 6.89
C ARG A 155 -4.22 17.34 6.50
N PHE A 156 -4.19 16.14 5.92
CA PHE A 156 -2.96 15.51 5.47
C PHE A 156 -2.24 16.32 4.38
N SER A 157 -2.99 16.78 3.36
CA SER A 157 -2.43 17.63 2.30
C SER A 157 -1.85 18.93 2.86
N LYS A 158 -2.56 19.55 3.81
CA LYS A 158 -2.09 20.75 4.51
C LYS A 158 -0.81 20.50 5.32
N GLU A 159 -0.72 19.40 6.03
CA GLU A 159 0.49 19.00 6.79
C GLU A 159 1.70 18.78 5.88
N LEU A 160 1.48 18.30 4.67
CA LEU A 160 2.53 18.13 3.66
C LEU A 160 2.87 19.43 2.91
N GLY A 161 1.97 20.41 2.92
CA GLY A 161 2.10 21.59 2.08
C GLY A 161 1.92 21.30 0.59
N LEU A 162 1.16 20.25 0.25
CA LEU A 162 0.92 19.82 -1.13
C LEU A 162 -0.52 20.12 -1.55
N GLU A 163 -0.71 20.44 -2.83
CA GLU A 163 -2.03 20.59 -3.42
C GLU A 163 -2.75 19.25 -3.57
N GLU A 164 -4.07 19.25 -3.33
CA GLU A 164 -4.92 18.12 -3.62
C GLU A 164 -5.31 18.12 -5.11
N PRO A 165 -4.86 17.16 -5.91
CA PRO A 165 -5.33 17.02 -7.27
C PRO A 165 -6.78 16.50 -7.28
N ALA A 166 -7.48 16.70 -8.39
CA ALA A 166 -8.79 16.09 -8.60
C ALA A 166 -8.69 14.56 -8.49
N ALA A 167 -9.65 13.96 -7.80
CA ALA A 167 -9.70 12.50 -7.66
C ALA A 167 -9.92 11.83 -9.02
N GLN A 168 -9.18 10.78 -9.30
CA GLN A 168 -9.25 10.00 -10.53
C GLN A 168 -9.63 8.54 -10.24
N PRO A 169 -10.36 7.86 -11.13
CA PRO A 169 -10.80 6.49 -10.88
C PRO A 169 -9.64 5.49 -10.89
N VAL A 170 -8.59 5.76 -11.68
CA VAL A 170 -7.41 4.91 -11.84
C VAL A 170 -6.17 5.79 -11.97
N LEU A 171 -5.16 5.51 -11.17
CA LEU A 171 -3.83 6.10 -11.35
C LEU A 171 -3.06 5.25 -12.37
N LYS A 172 -2.73 5.85 -13.52
CA LYS A 172 -1.83 5.25 -14.52
C LYS A 172 -0.46 5.90 -14.40
N THR A 173 0.58 5.10 -14.19
CA THR A 173 1.93 5.62 -14.00
C THR A 173 3.00 4.65 -14.50
N ALA A 174 4.16 5.20 -14.80
CA ALA A 174 5.38 4.48 -15.15
C ALA A 174 6.58 5.25 -14.60
N ILE A 175 7.73 4.61 -14.50
CA ILE A 175 8.95 5.26 -14.01
C ILE A 175 9.23 6.58 -14.74
N SER A 176 9.06 6.59 -16.06
CA SER A 176 9.30 7.76 -16.92
C SER A 176 8.32 8.92 -16.71
N SER A 177 7.19 8.68 -16.04
CA SER A 177 6.16 9.69 -15.75
C SER A 177 6.11 10.14 -14.29
N LEU A 178 7.04 9.64 -13.46
CA LEU A 178 7.12 10.04 -12.06
C LEU A 178 7.56 11.51 -11.95
N PRO A 179 6.99 12.26 -11.00
CA PRO A 179 7.42 13.63 -10.75
C PRO A 179 8.82 13.66 -10.11
N GLU A 180 9.53 14.77 -10.28
CA GLU A 180 10.83 14.98 -9.60
C GLU A 180 10.65 15.15 -8.10
N GLU A 181 9.62 15.91 -7.69
CA GLU A 181 9.27 16.15 -6.30
C GLU A 181 8.06 15.32 -5.88
N THR A 182 7.90 15.10 -4.57
CA THR A 182 6.73 14.38 -4.01
C THR A 182 5.43 15.06 -4.39
N ARG A 183 4.46 14.30 -4.91
CA ARG A 183 3.10 14.77 -5.21
C ARG A 183 2.04 13.81 -4.66
N LEU A 184 0.86 14.34 -4.44
CA LEU A 184 -0.33 13.54 -4.15
C LEU A 184 -0.96 13.02 -5.44
N ALA A 185 -1.47 11.80 -5.38
CA ALA A 185 -2.36 11.23 -6.39
C ALA A 185 -3.61 10.73 -5.69
N VAL A 186 -4.70 11.47 -5.83
CA VAL A 186 -5.97 11.16 -5.16
C VAL A 186 -6.78 10.21 -6.04
N LEU A 187 -7.23 9.09 -5.46
CA LEU A 187 -8.10 8.14 -6.13
C LEU A 187 -9.54 8.30 -5.67
N ALA A 188 -10.46 8.21 -6.61
CA ALA A 188 -11.86 8.02 -6.30
C ALA A 188 -12.10 6.55 -5.94
N GLN A 189 -12.92 6.30 -4.92
CA GLN A 189 -13.33 4.94 -4.58
C GLN A 189 -14.16 4.36 -5.71
N THR A 190 -13.75 3.18 -6.20
CA THR A 190 -14.48 2.40 -7.19
C THR A 190 -15.39 1.41 -6.47
N SER A 191 -16.63 1.28 -6.93
CA SER A 191 -17.63 0.33 -6.41
C SER A 191 -17.47 -1.04 -7.07
#